data_81ccad44448e3329514164b85d38af42
#
_entry.id   81ccad44448e3329514164b85d38af42
#
_cell.length_a   1.000
_cell.length_b   1.000
_cell.length_c   1.000
_cell.angle_alpha   90.00
_cell.angle_beta   90.00
_cell.angle_gamma   90.00
#
_symmetry.space_group_name_H-M   'P 1'
#
loop_
_entity.id
_entity.type
_entity.pdbx_description
1 polymer ?
#
loop_
_entity_poly.entity_id
_entity_poly.type
_entity_poly.pdbx_seq_one_letter_code
_entity_poly.pdbx_strand_id
1 'polypeptide(L)' 'MRDPSCLRCQSTMEPGFLLDRGHANASQEQQWVQGDVERSFWTGIKTKGREQHAVRTFRCPRCGYLESYAGELG' A
#
# COMPACT_ATOMS: atom_id res chain seq x y z
N MET A 1 -17.17 -2.15 7.72
CA MET A 1 -15.80 -2.15 8.24
C MET A 1 -15.49 -0.78 8.80
N ARG A 2 -14.91 -0.73 9.98
CA ARG A 2 -14.59 0.56 10.61
C ARG A 2 -13.23 1.06 10.15
N ASP A 3 -13.13 2.37 9.99
CA ASP A 3 -11.84 2.97 9.80
C ASP A 3 -11.04 2.89 11.09
N PRO A 4 -9.72 2.65 11.01
CA PRO A 4 -8.91 2.55 12.22
C PRO A 4 -8.76 3.90 12.91
N SER A 5 -8.42 3.84 14.18
CA SER A 5 -8.07 5.03 14.95
C SER A 5 -6.57 5.22 14.96
N CYS A 6 -6.14 6.48 14.91
CA CYS A 6 -4.72 6.80 14.96
C CYS A 6 -4.13 6.40 16.33
N LEU A 7 -3.00 5.69 16.32
CA LEU A 7 -2.34 5.27 17.53
C LEU A 7 -1.70 6.42 18.29
N ARG A 8 -1.48 7.54 17.62
CA ARG A 8 -0.81 8.69 18.21
C ARG A 8 -1.76 9.71 18.81
N CYS A 9 -2.87 10.00 18.14
CA CYS A 9 -3.79 11.04 18.61
C CYS A 9 -5.24 10.56 18.72
N GLN A 10 -5.49 9.30 18.41
CA GLN A 10 -6.79 8.63 18.58
C GLN A 10 -7.91 9.19 17.72
N SER A 11 -7.60 10.01 16.75
CA SER A 11 -8.59 10.48 15.77
C SER A 11 -8.91 9.38 14.78
N THR A 12 -10.12 9.38 14.23
CA THR A 12 -10.48 8.46 13.17
C THR A 12 -9.65 8.76 11.93
N MET A 13 -9.05 7.72 11.36
CA MET A 13 -8.20 7.88 10.17
C MET A 13 -9.04 7.85 8.90
N GLU A 14 -8.54 8.53 7.87
CA GLU A 14 -9.20 8.57 6.57
C GLU A 14 -8.63 7.51 5.65
N PRO A 15 -9.49 6.79 4.91
CA PRO A 15 -9.01 5.84 3.91
C PRO A 15 -8.41 6.56 2.71
N GLY A 16 -7.41 5.94 2.11
CA GLY A 16 -6.77 6.45 0.91
C GLY A 16 -5.88 5.38 0.31
N PHE A 17 -4.98 5.79 -0.56
CA PHE A 17 -4.00 4.87 -1.13
C PHE A 17 -2.71 5.63 -1.43
N LEU A 18 -1.61 4.87 -1.50
CA LEU A 18 -0.33 5.44 -1.89
C LEU A 18 -0.20 5.33 -3.40
N LEU A 19 -0.02 6.48 -4.03
CA LEU A 19 0.08 6.54 -5.48
C LEU A 19 1.46 6.11 -5.94
N ASP A 20 1.50 5.16 -6.87
CA ASP A 20 2.74 4.74 -7.50
C ASP A 20 2.72 5.26 -8.94
N ARG A 21 3.68 6.11 -9.26
CA ARG A 21 3.80 6.66 -10.61
C ARG A 21 4.79 5.82 -11.41
N GLY A 22 4.25 5.04 -12.33
CA GLY A 22 5.07 4.24 -13.21
C GLY A 22 5.56 5.03 -14.41
N HIS A 23 6.11 4.32 -15.38
CA HIS A 23 6.55 4.93 -16.64
C HIS A 23 5.38 5.43 -17.48
N ALA A 24 5.66 6.39 -18.34
CA ALA A 24 4.70 6.90 -19.32
C ALA A 24 3.40 7.43 -18.68
N ASN A 25 3.53 8.07 -17.55
CA ASN A 25 2.40 8.67 -16.81
C ASN A 25 1.37 7.67 -16.29
N ALA A 26 1.68 6.38 -16.33
CA ALA A 26 0.82 5.40 -15.69
C ALA A 26 0.89 5.56 -14.18
N SER A 27 -0.29 5.65 -13.55
CA SER A 27 -0.39 5.76 -12.11
C SER A 27 -1.26 4.64 -11.58
N GLN A 28 -0.85 4.07 -10.44
CA GLN A 28 -1.61 2.98 -9.84
C GLN A 28 -1.32 2.94 -8.34
N GLU A 29 -2.13 2.18 -7.61
CA GLU A 29 -1.86 1.97 -6.19
C GLU A 29 -0.69 1.01 -6.02
N GLN A 30 0.05 1.18 -4.92
CA GLN A 30 1.14 0.27 -4.59
C GLN A 30 0.59 -1.09 -4.21
N GLN A 31 1.40 -2.12 -4.46
CA GLN A 31 1.05 -3.48 -4.08
C GLN A 31 2.15 -4.11 -3.26
N TRP A 32 1.74 -4.95 -2.32
CA TRP A 32 2.65 -5.79 -1.57
C TRP A 32 2.86 -7.09 -2.34
N VAL A 33 4.10 -7.51 -2.48
CA VAL A 33 4.46 -8.74 -3.18
C VAL A 33 5.21 -9.64 -2.21
N GLN A 34 4.82 -10.90 -2.15
CA GLN A 34 5.40 -11.88 -1.26
C GLN A 34 6.87 -12.12 -1.58
N GLY A 35 7.68 -12.26 -0.51
CA GLY A 35 9.07 -12.66 -0.63
C GLY A 35 10.03 -11.50 -0.88
N ASP A 36 11.29 -11.84 -1.10
CA ASP A 36 12.32 -10.84 -1.33
C ASP A 36 12.31 -10.34 -2.77
N VAL A 37 12.84 -9.16 -2.95
CA VAL A 37 12.97 -8.58 -4.30
C VAL A 37 13.96 -9.40 -5.11
N GLU A 38 13.50 -9.90 -6.27
CA GLU A 38 14.36 -10.51 -7.26
C GLU A 38 14.27 -9.70 -8.54
N ARG A 39 15.41 -9.31 -9.08
CA ARG A 39 15.46 -8.53 -10.30
C ARG A 39 15.84 -9.40 -11.48
N SER A 40 15.09 -9.26 -12.57
CA SER A 40 15.42 -9.90 -13.81
C SER A 40 16.12 -8.89 -14.72
N PHE A 41 17.17 -9.33 -15.38
CA PHE A 41 17.87 -8.49 -16.35
C PHE A 41 16.94 -7.99 -17.46
N TRP A 42 15.98 -8.82 -17.85
CA TRP A 42 15.10 -8.52 -18.98
C TRP A 42 13.78 -7.89 -18.58
N THR A 43 13.21 -8.28 -17.44
CA THR A 43 11.84 -7.93 -17.10
C THR A 43 11.71 -7.07 -15.83
N GLY A 44 12.81 -6.69 -15.22
CA GLY A 44 12.79 -5.93 -13.97
C GLY A 44 12.57 -6.82 -12.76
N ILE A 45 11.66 -6.44 -11.88
CA ILE A 45 11.39 -7.20 -10.65
C ILE A 45 10.49 -8.38 -10.98
N LYS A 46 10.90 -9.57 -10.53
CA LYS A 46 10.12 -10.79 -10.74
C LYS A 46 8.97 -10.87 -9.75
N THR A 47 7.76 -11.00 -10.26
CA THR A 47 6.57 -11.13 -9.43
C THR A 47 5.76 -12.40 -9.74
N LYS A 48 6.12 -13.09 -10.80
CA LYS A 48 5.38 -14.27 -11.25
C LYS A 48 5.39 -15.38 -10.20
N GLY A 49 4.21 -15.93 -9.92
CA GLY A 49 4.06 -17.02 -8.96
C GLY A 49 4.04 -16.58 -7.50
N ARG A 50 4.04 -15.28 -7.24
CA ARG A 50 4.02 -14.73 -5.88
C ARG A 50 2.67 -14.13 -5.57
N GLU A 51 2.30 -14.19 -4.30
CA GLU A 51 1.10 -13.49 -3.86
C GLU A 51 1.30 -11.99 -3.98
N GLN A 52 0.26 -11.31 -4.45
CA GLN A 52 0.25 -9.86 -4.56
C GLN A 52 -1.05 -9.34 -3.98
N HIS A 53 -0.96 -8.26 -3.21
CA HIS A 53 -2.13 -7.64 -2.58
C HIS A 53 -2.05 -6.14 -2.76
N ALA A 54 -3.18 -5.53 -3.09
CA ALA A 54 -3.28 -4.09 -3.10
C ALA A 54 -3.07 -3.56 -1.68
N VAL A 55 -2.34 -2.47 -1.55
CA VAL A 55 -2.08 -1.86 -0.25
C VAL A 55 -3.12 -0.79 0.02
N ARG A 56 -3.84 -0.93 1.12
CA ARG A 56 -4.77 0.08 1.59
C ARG A 56 -4.09 0.89 2.69
N THR A 57 -4.22 2.19 2.61
CA THR A 57 -3.53 3.09 3.53
C THR A 57 -4.54 4.04 4.15
N PHE A 58 -4.35 4.30 5.44
CA PHE A 58 -5.17 5.25 6.17
C PHE A 58 -4.26 6.34 6.71
N ARG A 59 -4.74 7.58 6.67
CA ARG A 59 -4.00 8.74 7.14
C ARG A 59 -4.77 9.43 8.24
N CYS A 60 -4.08 9.77 9.31
CA CYS A 60 -4.67 10.59 10.35
C CYS A 60 -4.77 12.04 9.88
N PRO A 61 -5.97 12.63 9.83
CA PRO A 61 -6.09 14.01 9.36
C PRO A 61 -5.51 15.06 10.33
N ARG A 62 -5.23 14.65 11.56
CA ARG A 62 -4.68 15.58 12.56
C ARG A 62 -3.17 15.59 12.59
N CYS A 63 -2.52 14.42 12.57
CA CYS A 63 -1.07 14.35 12.73
C CYS A 63 -0.34 13.76 11.54
N GLY A 64 -1.06 13.25 10.55
CA GLY A 64 -0.44 12.68 9.35
C GLY A 64 0.09 11.26 9.49
N TYR A 65 -0.15 10.60 10.60
CA TYR A 65 0.26 9.21 10.79
C TYR A 65 -0.36 8.32 9.71
N LEU A 66 0.43 7.43 9.12
CA LEU A 66 -0.05 6.49 8.11
C LEU A 66 -0.03 5.07 8.65
N GLU A 67 -1.06 4.32 8.29
CA GLU A 67 -1.14 2.90 8.63
C GLU A 67 -1.62 2.15 7.39
N SER A 68 -0.91 1.09 7.01
CA SER A 68 -1.18 0.38 5.76
C SER A 68 -1.47 -1.09 6.01
N TYR A 69 -2.33 -1.64 5.17
CA TYR A 69 -2.71 -3.05 5.20
C TYR A 69 -2.61 -3.62 3.79
N ALA A 70 -2.06 -4.82 3.68
CA ALA A 70 -1.99 -5.52 2.40
C ALA A 70 -3.19 -6.45 2.28
N GLY A 71 -4.12 -6.11 1.40
CA GLY A 71 -5.35 -6.86 1.22
C GLY A 71 -6.52 -6.23 1.97
N GLU A 72 -7.54 -7.03 2.23
CA GLU A 72 -8.73 -6.54 2.90
C GLU A 72 -8.55 -6.52 4.42
N LEU A 73 -9.13 -5.49 5.03
CA LEU A 73 -9.25 -5.44 6.48
C LEU A 73 -10.32 -6.42 6.90
N GLY A 74 -9.90 -7.46 7.61
CA GLY A 74 -10.85 -8.49 7.92
C GLY A 74 -11.19 -8.64 9.35
#